data_f8894b0b2850c05436182e72a353250d
#
_entry.id   f8894b0b2850c05436182e72a353250d
#
_cell.length_a   1.000
_cell.length_b   1.000
_cell.length_c   1.000
_cell.angle_alpha   90.00
_cell.angle_beta   90.00
_cell.angle_gamma   90.00
#
_symmetry.space_group_name_H-M   'P 1'
#
loop_
_entity.id
_entity.type
_entity.pdbx_description
1 polymer ?
#
loop_
_entity_poly.entity_id
_entity_poly.type
_entity_poly.pdbx_seq_one_letter_code
_entity_poly.pdbx_strand_id
1 'polypeptide(L)'
;MSQLTSGLWIEKFGFVAPTWFLFSCFLVSAIWLIFLVPESQDISKRRKTKFFDLKNLKTLLNVLKRPRPGGMRKCLLLLLIAGSFLTATVMGTAGVTALFVMRSPLCFGPKPLGYFLAYRMFISGIGGAIGVKLLTTFFSEKVVCAVGIVSQIVEMAILAFSNRMWLIFLGEFVHLFFTLNSLI
;
A
#
# COMPACT_ATOMS: atom_id res chain seq x y z
N MET A 1 0.65 11.03 9.98
CA MET A 1 0.14 12.34 10.48
C MET A 1 -1.15 12.77 9.80
N SER A 2 -1.28 12.69 8.47
CA SER A 2 -2.48 13.16 7.72
C SER A 2 -3.79 12.49 8.14
N GLN A 3 -3.78 11.22 8.48
CA GLN A 3 -5.00 10.47 8.84
C GLN A 3 -5.56 10.81 10.22
N LEU A 4 -4.69 11.13 11.18
CA LEU A 4 -5.09 11.66 12.50
C LEU A 4 -5.78 13.01 12.37
N THR A 5 -5.16 13.91 11.62
CA THR A 5 -5.69 15.25 11.41
C THR A 5 -6.99 15.24 10.60
N SER A 6 -7.10 14.34 9.61
CA SER A 6 -8.32 14.24 8.78
C SER A 6 -9.54 13.82 9.60
N GLY A 7 -9.41 12.85 10.53
CA GLY A 7 -10.50 12.42 11.41
C GLY A 7 -11.01 13.55 12.31
N LEU A 8 -10.10 14.33 12.89
CA LEU A 8 -10.43 15.50 13.73
C LEU A 8 -11.04 16.65 12.91
N TRP A 9 -10.58 16.86 11.68
CA TRP A 9 -11.10 17.90 10.81
C TRP A 9 -12.50 17.59 10.32
N ILE A 10 -12.76 16.32 9.96
CA ILE A 10 -14.09 15.88 9.54
C ILE A 10 -15.11 16.06 10.66
N GLU A 11 -14.71 15.79 11.90
CA GLU A 11 -15.59 15.98 13.07
C GLU A 11 -15.94 17.46 13.31
N LYS A 12 -14.99 18.39 13.09
CA LYS A 12 -15.20 19.82 13.35
C LYS A 12 -15.77 20.60 12.16
N PHE A 13 -15.33 20.29 10.95
CA PHE A 13 -15.57 21.10 9.76
C PHE A 13 -16.28 20.33 8.63
N GLY A 14 -16.66 19.07 8.88
CA GLY A 14 -17.25 18.21 7.87
C GLY A 14 -16.25 17.77 6.80
N PHE A 15 -16.73 17.10 5.76
CA PHE A 15 -15.89 16.52 4.68
C PHE A 15 -15.31 17.55 3.71
N VAL A 16 -15.88 18.75 3.65
CA VAL A 16 -15.51 19.77 2.66
C VAL A 16 -14.14 20.39 2.95
N ALA A 17 -13.85 20.69 4.20
CA ALA A 17 -12.59 21.35 4.58
C ALA A 17 -11.33 20.50 4.30
N PRO A 18 -11.26 19.20 4.69
CA PRO A 18 -10.14 18.33 4.31
C PRO A 18 -9.96 18.20 2.80
N THR A 19 -11.05 18.18 2.03
CA THR A 19 -10.99 18.06 0.56
C THR A 19 -10.35 19.30 -0.07
N TRP A 20 -10.72 20.50 0.35
CA TRP A 20 -10.10 21.75 -0.11
C TRP A 20 -8.63 21.86 0.28
N PHE A 21 -8.30 21.39 1.48
CA PHE A 21 -6.90 21.35 1.92
C PHE A 21 -6.05 20.43 1.05
N LEU A 22 -6.54 19.21 0.76
CA LEU A 22 -5.85 18.28 -0.14
C LEU A 22 -5.70 18.88 -1.54
N PHE A 23 -6.76 19.51 -2.07
CA PHE A 23 -6.71 20.18 -3.36
C PHE A 23 -5.63 21.26 -3.39
N SER A 24 -5.55 22.11 -2.35
CA SER A 24 -4.51 23.14 -2.24
C SER A 24 -3.10 22.53 -2.17
N CYS A 25 -2.91 21.45 -1.43
CA CYS A 25 -1.63 20.75 -1.37
C CYS A 25 -1.21 20.18 -2.74
N PHE A 26 -2.16 19.61 -3.50
CA PHE A 26 -1.89 19.13 -4.86
C PHE A 26 -1.51 20.27 -5.81
N LEU A 27 -2.21 21.42 -5.74
CA LEU A 27 -1.87 22.60 -6.53
C LEU A 27 -0.45 23.11 -6.21
N VAL A 28 -0.12 23.24 -4.94
CA VAL A 28 1.22 23.67 -4.52
C VAL A 28 2.27 22.67 -5.01
N SER A 29 2.01 21.38 -4.87
CA SER A 29 2.93 20.34 -5.36
C SER A 29 3.10 20.38 -6.88
N ALA A 30 2.03 20.64 -7.63
CA ALA A 30 2.09 20.75 -9.08
C ALA A 30 2.90 22.00 -9.50
N ILE A 31 2.67 23.14 -8.86
CA ILE A 31 3.44 24.38 -9.08
C ILE A 31 4.92 24.14 -8.77
N TRP A 32 5.23 23.52 -7.62
CA TRP A 32 6.59 23.19 -7.24
C TRP A 32 7.29 22.31 -8.29
N LEU A 33 6.59 21.27 -8.77
CA LEU A 33 7.14 20.32 -9.73
C LEU A 33 7.40 20.97 -11.10
N ILE A 34 6.51 21.88 -11.54
CA ILE A 34 6.63 22.57 -12.84
C ILE A 34 7.74 23.64 -12.82
N PHE A 35 7.83 24.40 -11.73
CA PHE A 35 8.69 25.61 -11.71
C PHE A 35 10.04 25.40 -11.02
N LEU A 36 10.14 24.47 -10.06
CA LEU A 36 11.34 24.33 -9.21
C LEU A 36 12.13 23.04 -9.47
N VAL A 37 11.51 22.02 -10.06
CA VAL A 37 12.22 20.77 -10.35
C VAL A 37 12.86 20.86 -11.74
N PRO A 38 14.20 20.94 -11.84
CA PRO A 38 14.87 20.92 -13.12
C PRO A 38 14.67 19.57 -13.81
N GLU A 39 14.50 19.61 -15.14
CA GLU A 39 14.35 18.39 -15.92
C GLU A 39 15.65 17.58 -15.85
N SER A 40 15.55 16.33 -15.35
CA SER A 40 16.73 15.47 -15.18
C SER A 40 17.15 14.78 -16.48
N GLN A 41 16.35 14.85 -17.54
CA GLN A 41 16.68 14.31 -18.85
C GLN A 41 17.29 15.35 -19.78
N ASP A 42 18.47 15.01 -20.33
CA ASP A 42 19.11 15.81 -21.36
C ASP A 42 18.17 15.99 -22.56
N ILE A 43 17.90 17.23 -22.94
CA ILE A 43 16.99 17.59 -24.04
C ILE A 43 17.43 16.94 -25.36
N SER A 44 18.76 16.77 -25.54
CA SER A 44 19.35 16.12 -26.72
C SER A 44 19.00 14.61 -26.83
N LYS A 45 18.72 13.96 -25.70
CA LYS A 45 18.36 12.53 -25.63
C LYS A 45 16.85 12.28 -25.59
N ARG A 46 16.04 13.34 -25.56
CA ARG A 46 14.60 13.26 -25.51
C ARG A 46 14.04 12.66 -26.81
N ARG A 47 13.80 11.36 -26.81
CA ARG A 47 13.02 10.74 -27.90
C ARG A 47 11.62 11.37 -27.88
N LYS A 48 11.19 11.95 -29.01
CA LYS A 48 9.82 12.38 -29.24
C LYS A 48 8.91 11.13 -29.28
N THR A 49 8.60 10.59 -28.13
CA THR A 49 7.64 9.46 -28.01
C THR A 49 6.25 10.04 -27.90
N LYS A 50 5.35 9.61 -28.75
CA LYS A 50 3.92 9.94 -28.62
C LYS A 50 3.40 9.29 -27.34
N PHE A 51 2.51 9.97 -26.59
CA PHE A 51 1.94 9.49 -25.33
C PHE A 51 1.29 8.10 -25.47
N PHE A 52 0.73 7.79 -26.62
CA PHE A 52 0.18 6.48 -26.97
C PHE A 52 1.04 5.83 -28.08
N ASP A 53 2.27 5.47 -27.74
CA ASP A 53 3.09 4.69 -28.67
C ASP A 53 2.87 3.20 -28.40
N LEU A 54 2.05 2.57 -29.25
CA LEU A 54 1.84 1.11 -29.27
C LEU A 54 3.17 0.33 -29.33
N LYS A 55 4.24 1.00 -29.74
CA LYS A 55 5.60 0.45 -29.79
C LYS A 55 6.12 0.16 -28.38
N ASN A 56 5.83 1.03 -27.41
CA ASN A 56 6.22 0.82 -26.00
C ASN A 56 5.45 -0.35 -25.39
N LEU A 57 4.16 -0.45 -25.67
CA LEU A 57 3.34 -1.59 -25.26
C LEU A 57 3.84 -2.90 -25.87
N LYS A 58 4.17 -2.88 -27.17
CA LYS A 58 4.75 -4.03 -27.86
C LYS A 58 6.11 -4.42 -27.30
N THR A 59 6.93 -3.45 -26.89
CA THR A 59 8.22 -3.69 -26.23
C THR A 59 8.03 -4.35 -24.86
N LEU A 60 7.08 -3.88 -24.05
CA LEU A 60 6.74 -4.52 -22.77
C LEU A 60 6.24 -5.95 -22.95
N LEU A 61 5.35 -6.18 -23.92
CA LEU A 61 4.88 -7.53 -24.26
C LEU A 61 6.01 -8.42 -24.78
N ASN A 62 6.95 -7.87 -25.55
CA ASN A 62 8.12 -8.60 -26.04
C ASN A 62 9.07 -9.00 -24.90
N VAL A 63 9.21 -8.17 -23.85
CA VAL A 63 10.00 -8.53 -22.64
C VAL A 63 9.40 -9.76 -21.95
N LEU A 64 8.07 -9.85 -21.89
CA LEU A 64 7.36 -10.99 -21.31
C LEU A 64 7.41 -12.23 -22.22
N LYS A 65 7.43 -12.03 -23.55
CA LYS A 65 7.46 -13.13 -24.55
C LYS A 65 8.86 -13.66 -24.81
N ARG A 66 9.91 -12.88 -24.54
CA ARG A 66 11.28 -13.24 -24.86
C ARG A 66 11.70 -14.55 -24.16
N PRO A 67 12.16 -15.57 -24.90
CA PRO A 67 12.64 -16.80 -24.29
C PRO A 67 13.88 -16.50 -23.44
N ARG A 68 13.87 -16.97 -22.20
CA ARG A 68 15.01 -16.85 -21.27
C ARG A 68 15.51 -18.24 -20.90
N PRO A 69 16.83 -18.46 -20.82
CA PRO A 69 17.39 -19.75 -20.44
C PRO A 69 16.97 -20.11 -19.01
N GLY A 70 16.90 -21.41 -18.70
CA GLY A 70 16.70 -21.91 -17.33
C GLY A 70 15.28 -21.76 -16.77
N GLY A 71 14.24 -21.57 -17.61
CA GLY A 71 12.85 -21.47 -17.11
C GLY A 71 12.51 -20.12 -16.44
N MET A 72 13.42 -19.16 -16.45
CA MET A 72 13.23 -17.82 -15.84
C MET A 72 11.98 -17.08 -16.33
N ARG A 73 11.49 -17.39 -17.53
CA ARG A 73 10.23 -16.83 -18.05
C ARG A 73 9.03 -17.27 -17.23
N LYS A 74 8.95 -18.57 -16.88
CA LYS A 74 7.86 -19.11 -16.03
C LYS A 74 7.90 -18.48 -14.65
N CYS A 75 9.08 -18.37 -14.07
CA CYS A 75 9.27 -17.72 -12.79
C CYS A 75 8.82 -16.25 -12.80
N LEU A 76 9.18 -15.49 -13.82
CA LEU A 76 8.78 -14.09 -13.97
C LEU A 76 7.26 -13.94 -14.12
N LEU A 77 6.61 -14.80 -14.91
CA LEU A 77 5.15 -14.80 -15.05
C LEU A 77 4.44 -15.15 -13.73
N LEU A 78 4.94 -16.17 -13.03
CA LEU A 78 4.40 -16.54 -11.71
C LEU A 78 4.54 -15.41 -10.69
N LEU A 79 5.70 -14.75 -10.65
CA LEU A 79 5.93 -13.59 -9.78
C LEU A 79 4.99 -12.42 -10.12
N LEU A 80 4.77 -12.17 -11.41
CA LEU A 80 3.88 -11.10 -11.85
C LEU A 80 2.42 -11.39 -11.47
N ILE A 81 1.97 -12.63 -11.64
CA ILE A 81 0.63 -13.07 -11.23
C ILE A 81 0.50 -12.99 -9.71
N ALA A 82 1.46 -13.53 -8.97
CA ALA A 82 1.46 -13.48 -7.51
C ALA A 82 1.45 -12.04 -6.98
N GLY A 83 2.29 -11.17 -7.54
CA GLY A 83 2.32 -9.75 -7.20
C GLY A 83 1.01 -9.03 -7.50
N SER A 84 0.34 -9.36 -8.62
CA SER A 84 -0.97 -8.79 -8.94
C SER A 84 -2.04 -9.21 -7.93
N PHE A 85 -2.09 -10.49 -7.54
CA PHE A 85 -2.99 -10.96 -6.50
C PHE A 85 -2.70 -10.31 -5.15
N LEU A 86 -1.43 -10.21 -4.77
CA LEU A 86 -1.02 -9.55 -3.52
C LEU A 86 -1.48 -8.10 -3.49
N THR A 87 -1.23 -7.35 -4.55
CA THR A 87 -1.65 -5.94 -4.66
C THR A 87 -3.17 -5.79 -4.59
N ALA A 88 -3.91 -6.65 -5.30
CA ALA A 88 -5.37 -6.65 -5.26
C ALA A 88 -5.90 -6.95 -3.84
N THR A 89 -5.29 -7.90 -3.13
CA THR A 89 -5.64 -8.23 -1.74
C THR A 89 -5.39 -7.04 -0.81
N VAL A 90 -4.23 -6.39 -0.90
CA VAL A 90 -3.89 -5.24 -0.05
C VAL A 90 -4.86 -4.08 -0.27
N MET A 91 -5.16 -3.75 -1.54
CA MET A 91 -6.09 -2.67 -1.86
C MET A 91 -7.53 -3.00 -1.46
N GLY A 92 -7.96 -4.25 -1.69
CA GLY A 92 -9.28 -4.74 -1.28
C GLY A 92 -9.46 -4.72 0.23
N THR A 93 -8.48 -5.20 0.96
CA THR A 93 -8.49 -5.23 2.43
C THR A 93 -8.63 -3.83 3.02
N ALA A 94 -7.88 -2.86 2.51
CA ALA A 94 -7.96 -1.49 3.02
C ALA A 94 -9.38 -0.90 2.92
N GLY A 95 -10.06 -1.11 1.79
CA GLY A 95 -11.43 -0.66 1.58
C GLY A 95 -12.44 -1.40 2.46
N VAL A 96 -12.37 -2.73 2.48
CA VAL A 96 -13.29 -3.57 3.27
C VAL A 96 -13.14 -3.31 4.76
N THR A 97 -11.92 -3.21 5.29
CA THR A 97 -11.67 -2.94 6.71
C THR A 97 -12.27 -1.59 7.13
N ALA A 98 -12.10 -0.54 6.33
CA ALA A 98 -12.69 0.77 6.64
C ALA A 98 -14.22 0.70 6.73
N LEU A 99 -14.88 0.03 5.78
CA LEU A 99 -16.33 -0.15 5.79
C LEU A 99 -16.79 -1.04 6.94
N PHE A 100 -16.04 -2.09 7.25
CA PHE A 100 -16.38 -3.01 8.33
C PHE A 100 -16.37 -2.32 9.71
N VAL A 101 -15.35 -1.53 10.01
CA VAL A 101 -15.26 -0.84 11.31
C VAL A 101 -16.32 0.28 11.46
N MET A 102 -16.84 0.81 10.37
CA MET A 102 -17.93 1.80 10.38
C MET A 102 -19.30 1.15 10.59
N ARG A 103 -19.44 -0.15 10.34
CA ARG A 103 -20.70 -0.90 10.49
C ARG A 103 -20.91 -1.37 11.93
N SER A 104 -22.19 -1.65 12.30
CA SER A 104 -22.54 -2.34 13.54
C SER A 104 -21.84 -3.72 13.62
N PRO A 105 -21.32 -4.16 14.79
CA PRO A 105 -21.47 -3.58 16.13
C PRO A 105 -20.46 -2.50 16.51
N LEU A 106 -19.48 -2.19 15.70
CA LEU A 106 -18.34 -1.32 16.02
C LEU A 106 -18.68 0.17 15.91
N CYS A 107 -19.42 0.55 14.88
CA CYS A 107 -19.93 1.92 14.64
C CYS A 107 -18.87 3.01 14.84
N PHE A 108 -17.68 2.86 14.25
CA PHE A 108 -16.64 3.88 14.36
C PHE A 108 -17.10 5.20 13.72
N GLY A 109 -17.09 6.27 14.52
CA GLY A 109 -17.20 7.64 14.00
C GLY A 109 -15.92 8.07 13.27
N PRO A 110 -15.89 9.27 12.67
CA PRO A 110 -14.73 9.78 11.93
C PRO A 110 -13.45 9.83 12.76
N LYS A 111 -13.54 10.17 14.03
CA LYS A 111 -12.41 10.31 14.96
C LYS A 111 -11.76 8.96 15.31
N PRO A 112 -12.47 7.94 15.85
CA PRO A 112 -11.87 6.62 16.10
C PRO A 112 -11.38 5.96 14.80
N LEU A 113 -12.02 6.17 13.67
CA LEU A 113 -11.54 5.71 12.37
C LEU A 113 -10.18 6.36 12.01
N GLY A 114 -10.03 7.67 12.23
CA GLY A 114 -8.77 8.38 12.01
C GLY A 114 -7.63 7.84 12.89
N TYR A 115 -7.92 7.56 14.17
CA TYR A 115 -6.94 6.93 15.08
C TYR A 115 -6.55 5.53 14.62
N PHE A 116 -7.52 4.73 14.23
CA PHE A 116 -7.27 3.38 13.72
C PHE A 116 -6.39 3.39 12.47
N LEU A 117 -6.70 4.20 11.49
CA LEU A 117 -5.91 4.31 10.25
C LEU A 117 -4.50 4.86 10.51
N ALA A 118 -4.35 5.80 11.45
CA ALA A 118 -3.05 6.31 11.84
C ALA A 118 -2.20 5.25 12.55
N TYR A 119 -2.82 4.48 13.45
CA TYR A 119 -2.17 3.35 14.11
C TYR A 119 -1.71 2.30 13.10
N ARG A 120 -2.56 1.94 12.14
CA ARG A 120 -2.23 1.02 11.05
C ARG A 120 -1.01 1.47 10.26
N MET A 121 -0.97 2.74 9.85
CA MET A 121 0.17 3.31 9.12
C MET A 121 1.46 3.34 9.97
N PHE A 122 1.34 3.63 11.25
CA PHE A 122 2.47 3.66 12.17
C PHE A 122 3.08 2.25 12.36
N ILE A 123 2.23 1.26 12.62
CA ILE A 123 2.63 -0.14 12.75
C ILE A 123 3.26 -0.65 11.46
N SER A 124 2.64 -0.37 10.31
CA SER A 124 3.17 -0.75 9.00
C SER A 124 4.54 -0.11 8.72
N GLY A 125 4.71 1.18 9.06
CA GLY A 125 5.98 1.88 8.89
C GLY A 125 7.12 1.30 9.74
N ILE A 126 6.84 1.01 11.02
CA ILE A 126 7.82 0.36 11.93
C ILE A 126 8.12 -1.05 11.44
N GLY A 127 7.09 -1.81 11.08
CA GLY A 127 7.24 -3.15 10.53
C GLY A 127 8.16 -3.15 9.33
N GLY A 128 7.90 -2.31 8.33
CA GLY A 128 8.73 -2.20 7.15
C GLY A 128 10.18 -1.82 7.43
N ALA A 129 10.40 -0.82 8.29
CA ALA A 129 11.75 -0.30 8.54
C ALA A 129 12.65 -1.25 9.37
N ILE A 130 12.10 -1.82 10.44
CA ILE A 130 12.87 -2.59 11.41
C ILE A 130 12.73 -4.09 11.16
N GLY A 131 11.52 -4.53 10.88
CA GLY A 131 11.19 -5.93 10.85
C GLY A 131 11.84 -6.68 9.68
N VAL A 132 11.88 -6.08 8.48
CA VAL A 132 12.55 -6.71 7.32
C VAL A 132 14.00 -7.01 7.66
N LYS A 133 14.73 -6.01 8.14
CA LYS A 133 16.15 -6.18 8.48
C LYS A 133 16.36 -7.23 9.58
N LEU A 134 15.49 -7.25 10.57
CA LEU A 134 15.61 -8.21 11.69
C LEU A 134 15.29 -9.64 11.24
N LEU A 135 14.20 -9.83 10.51
CA LEU A 135 13.77 -11.17 10.10
C LEU A 135 14.67 -11.78 9.02
N THR A 136 15.14 -11.00 8.05
CA THR A 136 16.05 -11.50 7.01
C THR A 136 17.44 -11.86 7.56
N THR A 137 17.81 -11.33 8.73
CA THR A 137 19.05 -11.73 9.40
C THR A 137 18.96 -13.14 10.00
N PHE A 138 17.79 -13.54 10.48
CA PHE A 138 17.62 -14.83 11.19
C PHE A 138 16.95 -15.91 10.33
N PHE A 139 16.15 -15.54 9.35
CA PHE A 139 15.35 -16.46 8.57
C PHE A 139 15.61 -16.30 7.06
N SER A 140 15.43 -17.40 6.32
CA SER A 140 15.47 -17.34 4.85
C SER A 140 14.27 -16.56 4.30
N GLU A 141 14.45 -15.90 3.16
CA GLU A 141 13.40 -15.12 2.49
C GLU A 141 12.09 -15.89 2.31
N LYS A 142 12.18 -17.20 2.00
CA LYS A 142 10.99 -18.06 1.86
C LYS A 142 10.18 -18.20 3.15
N VAL A 143 10.87 -18.32 4.29
CA VAL A 143 10.23 -18.43 5.62
C VAL A 143 9.58 -17.10 5.98
N VAL A 144 10.26 -15.99 5.73
CA VAL A 144 9.71 -14.65 5.98
C VAL A 144 8.44 -14.44 5.16
N CYS A 145 8.45 -14.81 3.87
CA CYS A 145 7.28 -14.76 3.02
C CYS A 145 6.12 -15.60 3.55
N ALA A 146 6.39 -16.83 3.98
CA ALA A 146 5.37 -17.71 4.54
C ALA A 146 4.75 -17.13 5.82
N VAL A 147 5.58 -16.63 6.74
CA VAL A 147 5.14 -15.97 7.98
C VAL A 147 4.26 -14.76 7.67
N GLY A 148 4.64 -13.95 6.68
CA GLY A 148 3.84 -12.81 6.25
C GLY A 148 2.44 -13.22 5.77
N ILE A 149 2.34 -14.23 4.91
CA ILE A 149 1.04 -14.72 4.41
C ILE A 149 0.19 -15.27 5.56
N VAL A 150 0.77 -16.05 6.46
CA VAL A 150 0.07 -16.60 7.62
C VAL A 150 -0.44 -15.47 8.53
N SER A 151 0.38 -14.44 8.79
CA SER A 151 -0.04 -13.30 9.62
C SER A 151 -1.21 -12.52 9.00
N GLN A 152 -1.25 -12.39 7.67
CA GLN A 152 -2.38 -11.77 6.97
C GLN A 152 -3.67 -12.60 7.11
N ILE A 153 -3.57 -13.93 7.02
CA ILE A 153 -4.73 -14.82 7.24
C ILE A 153 -5.25 -14.69 8.67
N VAL A 154 -4.35 -14.66 9.65
CA VAL A 154 -4.71 -14.51 11.07
C VAL A 154 -5.34 -13.14 11.32
N GLU A 155 -4.80 -12.06 10.77
CA GLU A 155 -5.41 -10.71 10.84
C GLU A 155 -6.84 -10.72 10.30
N MET A 156 -7.05 -11.29 9.11
CA MET A 156 -8.38 -11.39 8.51
C MET A 156 -9.35 -12.21 9.36
N ALA A 157 -8.90 -13.31 9.97
CA ALA A 157 -9.70 -14.09 10.88
C ALA A 157 -10.07 -13.28 12.14
N ILE A 158 -9.11 -12.60 12.76
CA ILE A 158 -9.37 -11.72 13.91
C ILE A 158 -10.39 -10.65 13.54
N LEU A 159 -10.22 -10.00 12.39
CA LEU A 159 -11.14 -8.98 11.92
C LEU A 159 -12.56 -9.54 11.75
N ALA A 160 -12.70 -10.69 11.10
CA ALA A 160 -14.00 -11.33 10.84
C ALA A 160 -14.79 -11.65 12.12
N PHE A 161 -14.12 -12.03 13.20
CA PHE A 161 -14.72 -12.35 14.49
C PHE A 161 -14.69 -11.19 15.49
N SER A 162 -14.20 -10.01 15.09
CA SER A 162 -14.06 -8.88 15.99
C SER A 162 -15.41 -8.21 16.28
N ASN A 163 -15.84 -8.29 17.52
CA ASN A 163 -17.01 -7.59 18.05
C ASN A 163 -16.64 -6.43 18.98
N ARG A 164 -15.34 -6.22 19.22
CA ARG A 164 -14.83 -5.20 20.14
C ARG A 164 -13.69 -4.43 19.52
N MET A 165 -13.62 -3.14 19.82
CA MET A 165 -12.64 -2.21 19.29
C MET A 165 -11.18 -2.68 19.49
N TRP A 166 -10.83 -3.20 20.67
CA TRP A 166 -9.46 -3.61 20.97
C TRP A 166 -8.98 -4.82 20.16
N LEU A 167 -9.89 -5.72 19.73
CA LEU A 167 -9.55 -6.86 18.89
C LEU A 167 -9.04 -6.43 17.52
N ILE A 168 -9.57 -5.32 16.98
CA ILE A 168 -9.15 -4.78 15.69
C ILE A 168 -7.73 -4.23 15.79
N PHE A 169 -7.42 -3.49 16.86
CA PHE A 169 -6.04 -3.00 17.09
C PHE A 169 -5.05 -4.16 17.28
N LEU A 170 -5.49 -5.24 17.90
CA LEU A 170 -4.67 -6.45 18.03
C LEU A 170 -4.44 -7.13 16.68
N GLY A 171 -5.45 -7.20 15.81
CA GLY A 171 -5.31 -7.70 14.45
C GLY A 171 -4.27 -6.92 13.64
N GLU A 172 -4.30 -5.59 13.73
CA GLU A 172 -3.31 -4.74 13.06
C GLU A 172 -1.89 -4.95 13.61
N PHE A 173 -1.74 -5.29 14.88
CA PHE A 173 -0.43 -5.64 15.43
C PHE A 173 0.12 -6.94 14.81
N VAL A 174 -0.75 -7.93 14.57
CA VAL A 174 -0.37 -9.15 13.84
C VAL A 174 -0.01 -8.84 12.39
N HIS A 175 -0.67 -7.87 11.76
CA HIS A 175 -0.37 -7.39 10.43
C HIS A 175 1.05 -6.81 10.28
N LEU A 176 1.69 -6.38 11.37
CA LEU A 176 3.09 -5.95 11.37
C LEU A 176 3.99 -6.99 10.70
N PHE A 177 3.77 -8.26 10.98
CA PHE A 177 4.54 -9.36 10.38
C PHE A 177 4.27 -9.55 8.88
N PHE A 178 3.11 -9.13 8.37
CA PHE A 178 2.79 -9.16 6.95
C PHE A 178 3.50 -8.05 6.17
N THR A 179 3.58 -6.83 6.71
CA THR A 179 4.23 -5.71 6.03
C THR A 179 5.73 -5.94 5.85
N LEU A 180 6.31 -6.83 6.66
CA LEU A 180 7.68 -7.32 6.50
C LEU A 180 7.88 -8.02 5.16
N ASN A 181 6.85 -8.65 4.63
CA ASN A 181 6.89 -9.44 3.41
C ASN A 181 6.72 -8.61 2.13
N SER A 182 6.02 -7.48 2.19
CA SER A 182 5.73 -6.67 1.00
C SER A 182 6.93 -5.84 0.50
N LEU A 183 8.04 -5.82 1.25
CA LEU A 183 9.25 -5.05 0.97
C LEU A 183 10.44 -5.92 0.51
N ILE A 184 10.29 -7.24 0.48
CA ILE A 184 11.24 -8.22 -0.06
C ILE A 184 10.86 -8.56 -1.50
#